data_16fd69295e4f206e2c5f3b3b2c3202cb
#
_entry.id   16fd69295e4f206e2c5f3b3b2c3202cb
#
_cell.length_a   1.000
_cell.length_b   1.000
_cell.length_c   1.000
_cell.angle_alpha   90.00
_cell.angle_beta   90.00
_cell.angle_gamma   90.00
#
_symmetry.space_group_name_H-M   'P 1'
#
loop_
_entity.id
_entity.type
_entity.pdbx_description
1 polymer ?
#
loop_
_entity_poly.entity_id
_entity_poly.type
_entity_poly.pdbx_seq_one_letter_code
_entity_poly.pdbx_strand_id
1 'polypeptide(L)'
;MVTETKNRLELAPYGVDADGVANLPNPTQERVLDWVDAVRSGDKKAKGIPVLLLKGGVGSGKTRGIMAPVMEMLLECPGMRVFWGRQDFKDIKLSVMDLFFTIMPPEVVVDQSVQYHWYDIWTGKGKANSRISFDGLKDLSGFGSQEFAVVVITEAHEVAEMAYRTLKRRCRQSGYPVMILMESEPPNESHWIERLTNPALEEYDPDIEMWELSTYENWNNLPEAYRVSLESMPKAWQRKYLYGKSGFIPDGRPFYEGFREEIHVGDFTYNTSKVMIGSFDFGFHHPAFTVHQVDDMGRWYVLAELMGNEITIDKFCDQIKTFLNMRFPAAPSWIYYGDPACAQHNDKSEKTSWQICKDKGFNIICRQSTYRLRKELIDGKLSKMINGKPTMLVDKSCRILIDGLLGGYHYPERKPGQANNDNFEVPFRDGYYEHVVNAVEYVAINMFKPVESRPEVEKSRRYQYRRQDKPMNAGFCFQ
;
A
#
# COMPACT_ATOMS: atom_id res chain seq x y z
N MET A 1 -23.97 -40.85 -32.36
CA MET A 1 -24.20 -41.74 -31.20
C MET A 1 -23.01 -41.54 -30.30
N VAL A 2 -23.12 -40.58 -29.39
CA VAL A 2 -22.10 -40.37 -28.37
C VAL A 2 -22.45 -41.30 -27.26
N THR A 3 -21.67 -42.33 -27.08
CA THR A 3 -21.82 -43.35 -26.03
C THR A 3 -21.67 -42.65 -24.69
N GLU A 4 -22.69 -42.86 -23.81
CA GLU A 4 -22.66 -42.52 -22.38
C GLU A 4 -21.57 -43.34 -21.69
N THR A 5 -20.35 -42.90 -21.77
CA THR A 5 -19.31 -43.27 -20.81
C THR A 5 -19.07 -42.04 -19.96
N LYS A 6 -19.17 -42.21 -18.65
CA LYS A 6 -18.75 -41.27 -17.60
C LYS A 6 -17.25 -41.04 -17.75
N ASN A 7 -16.80 -40.35 -18.77
CA ASN A 7 -15.50 -39.76 -18.79
C ASN A 7 -15.65 -38.39 -18.15
N ARG A 8 -15.29 -38.26 -16.88
CA ARG A 8 -14.83 -36.99 -16.32
C ARG A 8 -13.84 -36.45 -17.35
N LEU A 9 -14.14 -35.30 -17.93
CA LEU A 9 -13.17 -34.57 -18.73
C LEU A 9 -11.92 -34.42 -17.85
N GLU A 10 -10.85 -35.10 -18.25
CA GLU A 10 -9.57 -34.98 -17.56
C GLU A 10 -8.98 -33.61 -17.90
N LEU A 11 -9.44 -32.58 -17.18
CA LEU A 11 -8.85 -31.25 -17.26
C LEU A 11 -7.47 -31.30 -16.57
N ALA A 12 -6.50 -30.63 -17.16
CA ALA A 12 -5.18 -30.41 -16.54
C ALA A 12 -5.02 -28.95 -16.07
N PRO A 13 -5.83 -28.48 -15.10
CA PRO A 13 -5.83 -27.07 -14.70
C PRO A 13 -4.51 -26.64 -14.07
N TYR A 14 -3.76 -27.58 -13.51
CA TYR A 14 -2.45 -27.33 -12.89
C TYR A 14 -1.28 -27.50 -13.87
N GLY A 15 -1.57 -27.78 -15.15
CA GLY A 15 -0.59 -28.00 -16.19
C GLY A 15 -0.23 -29.48 -16.37
N VAL A 16 0.73 -29.75 -17.22
CA VAL A 16 1.27 -31.09 -17.48
C VAL A 16 2.78 -31.07 -17.25
N ASP A 17 3.33 -32.22 -16.87
CA ASP A 17 4.77 -32.41 -16.76
C ASP A 17 5.44 -32.59 -18.13
N ALA A 18 6.74 -32.90 -18.15
CA ALA A 18 7.52 -33.11 -19.38
C ALA A 18 7.05 -34.32 -20.19
N ASP A 19 6.37 -35.28 -19.55
CA ASP A 19 5.84 -36.52 -20.16
C ASP A 19 4.37 -36.36 -20.58
N GLY A 20 3.80 -35.17 -20.40
CA GLY A 20 2.41 -34.84 -20.75
C GLY A 20 1.38 -35.35 -19.71
N VAL A 21 1.81 -35.76 -18.52
CA VAL A 21 0.94 -36.19 -17.44
C VAL A 21 0.43 -34.96 -16.67
N ALA A 22 -0.87 -34.93 -16.35
CA ALA A 22 -1.46 -33.83 -15.59
C ALA A 22 -0.83 -33.69 -14.19
N ASN A 23 -0.38 -32.48 -13.86
CA ASN A 23 0.13 -32.18 -12.54
C ASN A 23 -1.00 -32.25 -11.48
N LEU A 24 -0.65 -32.68 -10.27
CA LEU A 24 -1.53 -32.61 -9.12
C LEU A 24 -1.55 -31.15 -8.56
N PRO A 25 -2.64 -30.77 -7.87
CA PRO A 25 -2.68 -29.51 -7.17
C PRO A 25 -1.57 -29.45 -6.10
N ASN A 26 -0.99 -28.26 -5.89
CA ASN A 26 -0.16 -28.03 -4.73
C ASN A 26 -1.02 -27.83 -3.47
N PRO A 27 -0.46 -27.85 -2.25
CA PRO A 27 -1.23 -27.75 -1.01
C PRO A 27 -2.14 -26.53 -0.93
N THR A 28 -1.72 -25.39 -1.48
CA THR A 28 -2.58 -24.19 -1.54
C THR A 28 -3.76 -24.39 -2.49
N GLN A 29 -3.53 -24.99 -3.65
CA GLN A 29 -4.58 -25.25 -4.64
C GLN A 29 -5.60 -26.26 -4.10
N GLU A 30 -5.17 -27.29 -3.36
CA GLU A 30 -6.07 -28.21 -2.64
C GLU A 30 -6.94 -27.47 -1.63
N ARG A 31 -6.35 -26.56 -0.83
CA ARG A 31 -7.10 -25.73 0.12
C ARG A 31 -8.11 -24.80 -0.57
N VAL A 32 -7.83 -24.32 -1.78
CA VAL A 32 -8.80 -23.52 -2.56
C VAL A 32 -9.99 -24.39 -2.99
N LEU A 33 -9.75 -25.62 -3.43
CA LEU A 33 -10.83 -26.58 -3.73
C LEU A 33 -11.68 -26.83 -2.49
N ASP A 34 -11.08 -27.16 -1.36
CA ASP A 34 -11.78 -27.40 -0.09
C ASP A 34 -12.62 -26.17 0.33
N TRP A 35 -12.06 -24.95 0.17
CA TRP A 35 -12.78 -23.72 0.50
C TRP A 35 -14.01 -23.51 -0.40
N VAL A 36 -13.87 -23.73 -1.70
CA VAL A 36 -14.97 -23.61 -2.66
C VAL A 36 -16.04 -24.67 -2.37
N ASP A 37 -15.65 -25.89 -2.06
CA ASP A 37 -16.58 -26.98 -1.71
C ASP A 37 -17.32 -26.68 -0.39
N ALA A 38 -16.66 -26.10 0.59
CA ALA A 38 -17.31 -25.65 1.82
C ALA A 38 -18.33 -24.52 1.59
N VAL A 39 -18.12 -23.65 0.60
CA VAL A 39 -19.14 -22.66 0.19
C VAL A 39 -20.28 -23.34 -0.55
N ARG A 40 -19.98 -24.26 -1.45
CA ARG A 40 -20.99 -25.00 -2.24
C ARG A 40 -21.91 -25.86 -1.36
N SER A 41 -21.36 -26.48 -0.34
CA SER A 41 -22.13 -27.30 0.63
C SER A 41 -22.91 -26.50 1.67
N GLY A 42 -22.58 -25.20 1.81
CA GLY A 42 -23.14 -24.33 2.86
C GLY A 42 -22.45 -24.46 4.22
N ASP A 43 -21.32 -25.16 4.30
CA ASP A 43 -20.54 -25.35 5.53
C ASP A 43 -19.72 -24.09 5.88
N LYS A 44 -19.42 -23.28 4.88
CA LYS A 44 -18.72 -22.01 5.08
C LYS A 44 -19.64 -20.94 5.67
N LYS A 45 -19.35 -20.51 6.89
CA LYS A 45 -20.12 -19.46 7.57
C LYS A 45 -19.51 -18.09 7.25
N ALA A 46 -20.25 -17.28 6.49
CA ALA A 46 -19.96 -15.86 6.28
C ALA A 46 -21.19 -15.03 6.70
N LYS A 47 -21.00 -13.78 7.09
CA LYS A 47 -22.11 -12.86 7.39
C LYS A 47 -22.79 -12.37 6.11
N GLY A 48 -22.00 -12.22 5.06
CA GLY A 48 -22.44 -11.78 3.74
C GLY A 48 -21.96 -12.76 2.66
N ILE A 49 -21.47 -12.23 1.55
CA ILE A 49 -20.91 -13.03 0.45
C ILE A 49 -19.49 -13.45 0.83
N PRO A 50 -19.19 -14.76 0.92
CA PRO A 50 -17.83 -15.21 1.23
C PRO A 50 -16.85 -14.80 0.12
N VAL A 51 -15.71 -14.28 0.53
CA VAL A 51 -14.65 -13.80 -0.36
C VAL A 51 -13.34 -14.51 0.03
N LEU A 52 -12.72 -15.20 -0.93
CA LEU A 52 -11.37 -15.72 -0.79
C LEU A 52 -10.41 -14.82 -1.56
N LEU A 53 -9.39 -14.31 -0.89
CA LEU A 53 -8.31 -13.54 -1.48
C LEU A 53 -6.98 -14.28 -1.35
N LEU A 54 -6.39 -14.65 -2.47
CA LEU A 54 -5.06 -15.23 -2.57
C LEU A 54 -4.05 -14.10 -2.82
N LYS A 55 -3.36 -13.63 -1.78
CA LYS A 55 -2.29 -12.64 -1.87
C LYS A 55 -0.94 -13.35 -1.87
N GLY A 56 -0.17 -13.24 -2.93
CA GLY A 56 1.08 -14.01 -2.97
C GLY A 56 2.06 -13.65 -4.06
N GLY A 57 3.26 -14.19 -3.94
CA GLY A 57 4.36 -13.97 -4.86
C GLY A 57 4.06 -14.43 -6.29
N VAL A 58 4.91 -13.99 -7.22
CA VAL A 58 4.82 -14.39 -8.64
C VAL A 58 5.10 -15.89 -8.76
N GLY A 59 4.29 -16.60 -9.56
CA GLY A 59 4.47 -18.04 -9.76
C GLY A 59 4.00 -18.92 -8.60
N SER A 60 3.34 -18.39 -7.56
CA SER A 60 2.78 -19.18 -6.44
C SER A 60 1.59 -20.07 -6.81
N GLY A 61 1.10 -20.00 -8.06
CA GLY A 61 0.02 -20.88 -8.56
C GLY A 61 -1.40 -20.37 -8.30
N LYS A 62 -1.58 -19.11 -7.89
CA LYS A 62 -2.87 -18.48 -7.56
C LYS A 62 -3.92 -18.62 -8.66
N THR A 63 -3.61 -18.17 -9.86
CA THR A 63 -4.55 -18.14 -10.99
C THR A 63 -5.05 -19.52 -11.35
N ARG A 64 -4.15 -20.53 -11.39
CA ARG A 64 -4.54 -21.92 -11.65
C ARG A 64 -5.33 -22.53 -10.49
N GLY A 65 -5.03 -22.13 -9.25
CA GLY A 65 -5.78 -22.53 -8.07
C GLY A 65 -7.23 -22.06 -8.08
N ILE A 66 -7.51 -20.85 -8.57
CA ILE A 66 -8.86 -20.33 -8.76
C ILE A 66 -9.53 -20.94 -10.00
N MET A 67 -8.78 -21.14 -11.08
CA MET A 67 -9.32 -21.62 -12.36
C MET A 67 -9.91 -23.03 -12.25
N ALA A 68 -9.26 -23.93 -11.53
CA ALA A 68 -9.70 -25.31 -11.39
C ALA A 68 -11.14 -25.43 -10.86
N PRO A 69 -11.48 -24.90 -9.67
CA PRO A 69 -12.85 -25.00 -9.16
C PRO A 69 -13.87 -24.21 -9.98
N VAL A 70 -13.47 -23.11 -10.63
CA VAL A 70 -14.36 -22.34 -11.52
C VAL A 70 -14.75 -23.17 -12.74
N MET A 71 -13.79 -23.87 -13.36
CA MET A 71 -14.06 -24.76 -14.48
C MET A 71 -14.97 -25.94 -14.08
N GLU A 72 -14.71 -26.55 -12.93
CA GLU A 72 -15.54 -27.62 -12.40
C GLU A 72 -17.00 -27.17 -12.18
N MET A 73 -17.18 -26.00 -11.56
CA MET A 73 -18.49 -25.41 -11.37
C MET A 73 -19.22 -25.11 -12.67
N LEU A 74 -18.49 -24.60 -13.70
CA LEU A 74 -19.05 -24.33 -15.02
C LEU A 74 -19.55 -25.60 -15.70
N LEU A 75 -18.91 -26.75 -15.49
CA LEU A 75 -19.30 -28.05 -16.07
C LEU A 75 -20.42 -28.72 -15.26
N GLU A 76 -20.47 -28.57 -13.96
CA GLU A 76 -21.36 -29.29 -13.05
C GLU A 76 -22.64 -28.53 -12.67
N CYS A 77 -22.65 -27.19 -12.76
CA CYS A 77 -23.77 -26.37 -12.29
C CYS A 77 -24.55 -25.74 -13.46
N PRO A 78 -25.60 -26.43 -13.97
CA PRO A 78 -26.40 -25.95 -15.11
C PRO A 78 -27.02 -24.56 -14.82
N GLY A 79 -26.83 -23.60 -15.74
CA GLY A 79 -27.40 -22.26 -15.65
C GLY A 79 -26.62 -21.28 -14.76
N MET A 80 -25.52 -21.71 -14.15
CA MET A 80 -24.65 -20.84 -13.36
C MET A 80 -24.01 -19.74 -14.23
N ARG A 81 -23.89 -18.55 -13.66
CA ARG A 81 -23.21 -17.42 -14.30
C ARG A 81 -21.97 -17.06 -13.52
N VAL A 82 -20.83 -17.06 -14.21
CA VAL A 82 -19.52 -16.67 -13.69
C VAL A 82 -19.08 -15.40 -14.38
N PHE A 83 -18.52 -14.46 -13.63
CA PHE A 83 -17.83 -13.30 -14.15
C PHE A 83 -16.37 -13.36 -13.76
N TRP A 84 -15.46 -13.08 -14.71
CA TRP A 84 -14.04 -13.01 -14.48
C TRP A 84 -13.49 -11.69 -15.00
N GLY A 85 -12.94 -10.85 -14.11
CA GLY A 85 -12.45 -9.52 -14.42
C GLY A 85 -11.00 -9.27 -14.04
N ARG A 86 -10.38 -8.34 -14.79
CA ARG A 86 -9.12 -7.71 -14.48
C ARG A 86 -9.22 -6.22 -14.81
N GLN A 87 -8.28 -5.38 -14.37
CA GLN A 87 -8.30 -3.95 -14.64
C GLN A 87 -8.50 -3.63 -16.12
N ASP A 88 -7.69 -4.23 -16.99
CA ASP A 88 -7.75 -4.07 -18.44
C ASP A 88 -8.21 -5.34 -19.17
N PHE A 89 -9.19 -5.21 -20.08
CA PHE A 89 -9.66 -6.36 -20.87
C PHE A 89 -8.55 -6.96 -21.77
N LYS A 90 -7.66 -6.11 -22.29
CA LYS A 90 -6.53 -6.59 -23.09
C LYS A 90 -5.67 -7.59 -22.32
N ASP A 91 -5.41 -7.30 -21.04
CA ASP A 91 -4.54 -8.15 -20.21
C ASP A 91 -5.24 -9.45 -19.79
N ILE A 92 -6.55 -9.41 -19.53
CA ILE A 92 -7.31 -10.64 -19.24
C ILE A 92 -7.34 -11.57 -20.47
N LYS A 93 -7.45 -11.00 -21.68
CA LYS A 93 -7.44 -11.76 -22.93
C LYS A 93 -6.11 -12.48 -23.15
N LEU A 94 -4.99 -11.81 -22.88
CA LEU A 94 -3.64 -12.35 -23.09
C LEU A 94 -3.14 -13.28 -21.97
N SER A 95 -3.89 -13.39 -20.86
CA SER A 95 -3.49 -14.19 -19.70
C SER A 95 -4.55 -15.23 -19.33
N VAL A 96 -5.60 -14.79 -18.63
CA VAL A 96 -6.61 -15.69 -18.07
C VAL A 96 -7.44 -16.39 -19.14
N MET A 97 -7.89 -15.65 -20.17
CA MET A 97 -8.68 -16.26 -21.25
C MET A 97 -7.87 -17.27 -22.06
N ASP A 98 -6.62 -16.92 -22.39
CA ASP A 98 -5.72 -17.82 -23.11
C ASP A 98 -5.50 -19.11 -22.32
N LEU A 99 -5.22 -19.00 -21.01
CA LEU A 99 -5.08 -20.14 -20.12
C LEU A 99 -6.39 -20.94 -20.01
N PHE A 100 -7.54 -20.26 -19.86
CA PHE A 100 -8.84 -20.90 -19.76
C PHE A 100 -9.16 -21.78 -20.99
N PHE A 101 -8.99 -21.23 -22.19
CA PHE A 101 -9.26 -21.96 -23.43
C PHE A 101 -8.17 -22.97 -23.81
N THR A 102 -6.98 -22.89 -23.22
CA THR A 102 -5.97 -23.94 -23.32
C THR A 102 -6.37 -25.20 -22.55
N ILE A 103 -7.09 -25.02 -21.41
CA ILE A 103 -7.49 -26.13 -20.53
C ILE A 103 -8.90 -26.62 -20.86
N MET A 104 -9.84 -25.69 -21.09
CA MET A 104 -11.25 -26.02 -21.38
C MET A 104 -11.39 -26.60 -22.80
N PRO A 105 -11.90 -27.83 -22.96
CA PRO A 105 -12.07 -28.44 -24.25
C PRO A 105 -13.00 -27.62 -25.15
N PRO A 106 -12.66 -27.38 -26.42
CA PRO A 106 -13.49 -26.59 -27.32
C PRO A 106 -14.89 -27.17 -27.52
N GLU A 107 -15.05 -28.49 -27.39
CA GLU A 107 -16.31 -29.21 -27.59
C GLU A 107 -17.37 -28.88 -26.56
N VAL A 108 -16.97 -28.38 -25.39
CA VAL A 108 -17.94 -27.98 -24.34
C VAL A 108 -18.36 -26.51 -24.48
N VAL A 109 -17.71 -25.72 -25.32
CA VAL A 109 -18.13 -24.34 -25.62
C VAL A 109 -19.18 -24.39 -26.72
N VAL A 110 -20.43 -24.24 -26.37
CA VAL A 110 -21.56 -24.47 -27.29
C VAL A 110 -22.13 -23.20 -27.90
N ASP A 111 -21.88 -22.03 -27.29
CA ASP A 111 -22.27 -20.73 -27.82
C ASP A 111 -21.33 -19.65 -27.25
N GLN A 112 -21.18 -18.52 -27.95
CA GLN A 112 -20.30 -17.44 -27.53
C GLN A 112 -20.65 -16.11 -28.19
N SER A 113 -20.28 -15.03 -27.52
CA SER A 113 -20.27 -13.68 -28.10
C SER A 113 -18.91 -13.06 -27.94
N VAL A 114 -18.22 -12.90 -29.06
CA VAL A 114 -16.90 -12.22 -29.10
C VAL A 114 -17.03 -10.72 -28.74
N GLN A 115 -18.15 -10.10 -29.13
CA GLN A 115 -18.43 -8.70 -28.87
C GLN A 115 -18.67 -8.41 -27.36
N TYR A 116 -19.36 -9.33 -26.67
CA TYR A 116 -19.73 -9.17 -25.25
C TYR A 116 -18.92 -10.10 -24.34
N HIS A 117 -17.92 -10.78 -24.90
CA HIS A 117 -16.94 -11.62 -24.19
C HIS A 117 -17.56 -12.66 -23.25
N TRP A 118 -18.66 -13.30 -23.64
CA TRP A 118 -19.25 -14.40 -22.89
C TRP A 118 -19.22 -15.71 -23.68
N TYR A 119 -19.21 -16.83 -22.94
CA TYR A 119 -19.10 -18.19 -23.46
C TYR A 119 -20.03 -19.10 -22.68
N ASP A 120 -20.88 -19.85 -23.38
CA ASP A 120 -21.76 -20.83 -22.82
C ASP A 120 -21.11 -22.21 -22.82
N ILE A 121 -21.09 -22.83 -21.65
CA ILE A 121 -20.44 -24.11 -21.41
C ILE A 121 -21.53 -25.19 -21.24
N TRP A 122 -21.39 -26.28 -21.99
CA TRP A 122 -22.30 -27.37 -21.94
C TRP A 122 -22.24 -28.16 -20.63
N THR A 123 -23.36 -28.35 -19.97
CA THR A 123 -23.47 -29.01 -18.65
C THR A 123 -24.21 -30.37 -18.73
N GLY A 124 -24.64 -30.79 -19.90
CA GLY A 124 -25.34 -32.05 -20.11
C GLY A 124 -26.62 -31.93 -20.95
N LYS A 125 -27.05 -33.06 -21.55
CA LYS A 125 -28.22 -33.10 -22.39
C LYS A 125 -29.49 -32.69 -21.62
N GLY A 126 -30.21 -31.71 -22.19
CA GLY A 126 -31.49 -31.24 -21.60
C GLY A 126 -31.32 -30.32 -20.37
N LYS A 127 -30.10 -29.93 -20.05
CA LYS A 127 -29.81 -28.96 -18.98
C LYS A 127 -29.53 -27.59 -19.57
N ALA A 128 -29.68 -26.53 -18.78
CA ALA A 128 -29.27 -25.19 -19.15
C ALA A 128 -27.74 -25.12 -19.17
N ASN A 129 -27.17 -24.42 -20.15
CA ASN A 129 -25.73 -24.18 -20.17
C ASN A 129 -25.34 -23.21 -19.05
N SER A 130 -24.17 -23.38 -18.47
CA SER A 130 -23.56 -22.36 -17.64
C SER A 130 -22.90 -21.29 -18.51
N ARG A 131 -22.62 -20.11 -17.97
CA ARG A 131 -22.03 -19.00 -18.70
C ARG A 131 -20.86 -18.40 -17.95
N ILE A 132 -19.76 -18.21 -18.65
CA ILE A 132 -18.66 -17.36 -18.18
C ILE A 132 -18.56 -16.11 -19.03
N SER A 133 -18.35 -14.96 -18.37
CA SER A 133 -18.12 -13.68 -19.02
C SER A 133 -16.79 -13.10 -18.55
N PHE A 134 -16.01 -12.56 -19.48
CA PHE A 134 -14.74 -11.89 -19.20
C PHE A 134 -14.85 -10.41 -19.53
N ASP A 135 -14.38 -9.49 -18.67
CA ASP A 135 -14.35 -8.08 -19.00
C ASP A 135 -13.30 -7.28 -18.20
N GLY A 136 -13.00 -6.07 -18.69
CA GLY A 136 -12.18 -5.08 -17.99
C GLY A 136 -12.97 -4.35 -16.90
N LEU A 137 -12.30 -3.96 -15.84
CA LEU A 137 -12.91 -3.31 -14.66
C LEU A 137 -12.67 -1.79 -14.61
N LYS A 138 -12.08 -1.20 -15.65
CA LYS A 138 -11.94 0.27 -15.77
C LYS A 138 -13.27 0.98 -15.98
N ASP A 139 -14.16 0.38 -16.78
CA ASP A 139 -15.49 0.91 -17.03
C ASP A 139 -16.55 -0.07 -16.49
N LEU A 140 -17.27 0.40 -15.47
CA LEU A 140 -18.30 -0.38 -14.80
C LEU A 140 -19.70 -0.14 -15.37
N SER A 141 -19.86 0.72 -16.37
CA SER A 141 -21.15 1.10 -16.95
C SER A 141 -21.87 -0.10 -17.63
N GLY A 142 -21.10 -1.06 -18.16
CA GLY A 142 -21.59 -2.24 -18.83
C GLY A 142 -22.24 -3.30 -17.94
N PHE A 143 -22.05 -3.24 -16.61
CA PHE A 143 -22.55 -4.27 -15.69
C PHE A 143 -24.06 -4.21 -15.39
N GLY A 144 -24.73 -3.13 -15.76
CA GLY A 144 -26.19 -2.97 -15.75
C GLY A 144 -26.93 -3.70 -14.62
N SER A 145 -27.85 -4.61 -15.01
CA SER A 145 -28.62 -5.47 -14.09
C SER A 145 -28.11 -6.93 -14.06
N GLN A 146 -26.91 -7.22 -14.52
CA GLN A 146 -26.36 -8.58 -14.53
C GLN A 146 -26.18 -9.12 -13.11
N GLU A 147 -26.41 -10.44 -12.95
CA GLU A 147 -26.25 -11.16 -11.70
C GLU A 147 -25.36 -12.39 -11.92
N PHE A 148 -24.46 -12.64 -10.98
CA PHE A 148 -23.49 -13.72 -11.04
C PHE A 148 -23.58 -14.58 -9.78
N ALA A 149 -23.31 -15.88 -9.89
CA ALA A 149 -23.08 -16.76 -8.76
C ALA A 149 -21.64 -16.64 -8.28
N VAL A 150 -20.68 -16.62 -9.23
CA VAL A 150 -19.27 -16.52 -8.92
C VAL A 150 -18.68 -15.29 -9.61
N VAL A 151 -17.94 -14.50 -8.85
CA VAL A 151 -17.14 -13.38 -9.37
C VAL A 151 -15.68 -13.69 -9.11
N VAL A 152 -14.86 -13.58 -10.15
CA VAL A 152 -13.41 -13.71 -10.04
C VAL A 152 -12.74 -12.38 -10.40
N ILE A 153 -11.79 -11.93 -9.57
CA ILE A 153 -10.97 -10.73 -9.84
C ILE A 153 -9.51 -11.13 -9.84
N THR A 154 -8.90 -11.06 -11.00
CA THR A 154 -7.46 -11.31 -11.18
C THR A 154 -6.68 -10.01 -11.05
N GLU A 155 -5.49 -10.08 -10.44
CA GLU A 155 -4.62 -8.93 -10.14
C GLU A 155 -5.38 -7.82 -9.43
N ALA A 156 -6.05 -8.17 -8.33
CA ALA A 156 -6.92 -7.28 -7.59
C ALA A 156 -6.21 -6.01 -7.08
N HIS A 157 -4.87 -6.01 -6.98
CA HIS A 157 -4.08 -4.82 -6.65
C HIS A 157 -4.08 -3.74 -7.74
N GLU A 158 -4.42 -4.08 -8.98
CA GLU A 158 -4.60 -3.12 -10.08
C GLU A 158 -6.01 -2.50 -10.08
N VAL A 159 -6.98 -3.15 -9.41
CA VAL A 159 -8.40 -2.85 -9.51
C VAL A 159 -8.82 -1.83 -8.44
N ALA A 160 -9.63 -0.85 -8.83
CA ALA A 160 -10.18 0.12 -7.88
C ALA A 160 -11.17 -0.56 -6.90
N GLU A 161 -11.16 -0.13 -5.63
CA GLU A 161 -12.08 -0.62 -4.60
C GLU A 161 -13.56 -0.54 -5.01
N MET A 162 -13.94 0.54 -5.74
CA MET A 162 -15.30 0.72 -6.24
C MET A 162 -15.72 -0.41 -7.18
N ALA A 163 -14.80 -0.95 -7.98
CA ALA A 163 -15.08 -2.08 -8.87
C ALA A 163 -15.37 -3.36 -8.05
N TYR A 164 -14.54 -3.67 -7.05
CA TYR A 164 -14.81 -4.76 -6.11
C TYR A 164 -16.18 -4.63 -5.43
N ARG A 165 -16.49 -3.46 -4.86
CA ARG A 165 -17.79 -3.20 -4.20
C ARG A 165 -18.98 -3.29 -5.16
N THR A 166 -18.80 -2.90 -6.41
CA THR A 166 -19.83 -3.02 -7.45
C THR A 166 -20.07 -4.47 -7.81
N LEU A 167 -19.03 -5.26 -8.01
CA LEU A 167 -19.14 -6.68 -8.31
C LEU A 167 -19.69 -7.47 -7.11
N LYS A 168 -19.33 -7.15 -5.87
CA LYS A 168 -19.90 -7.76 -4.65
C LYS A 168 -21.42 -7.61 -4.64
N ARG A 169 -21.96 -6.46 -5.05
CA ARG A 169 -23.42 -6.23 -5.17
C ARG A 169 -24.08 -7.02 -6.32
N ARG A 170 -23.31 -7.45 -7.33
CA ARG A 170 -23.79 -8.25 -8.47
C ARG A 170 -23.67 -9.76 -8.23
N CYS A 171 -22.92 -10.18 -7.23
CA CYS A 171 -22.74 -11.58 -6.84
C CYS A 171 -23.95 -12.06 -6.04
N ARG A 172 -25.08 -12.33 -6.73
CA ARG A 172 -26.38 -12.63 -6.11
C ARG A 172 -27.30 -13.48 -6.97
N GLN A 173 -26.77 -14.32 -7.87
CA GLN A 173 -27.63 -15.19 -8.70
C GLN A 173 -28.41 -16.17 -7.82
N SER A 174 -29.73 -16.08 -7.89
CA SER A 174 -30.63 -16.92 -7.09
C SER A 174 -30.52 -18.41 -7.47
N GLY A 175 -30.55 -19.27 -6.46
CA GLY A 175 -30.52 -20.75 -6.64
C GLY A 175 -29.12 -21.34 -6.75
N TYR A 176 -28.06 -20.51 -6.57
CA TYR A 176 -26.66 -20.95 -6.58
C TYR A 176 -25.93 -20.49 -5.33
N PRO A 177 -24.89 -21.21 -4.89
CA PRO A 177 -23.95 -20.67 -3.93
C PRO A 177 -23.23 -19.46 -4.54
N VAL A 178 -23.17 -18.36 -3.77
CA VAL A 178 -22.53 -17.13 -4.22
C VAL A 178 -21.19 -16.96 -3.55
N MET A 179 -20.15 -16.57 -4.31
CA MET A 179 -18.80 -16.33 -3.78
C MET A 179 -17.99 -15.38 -4.66
N ILE A 180 -16.98 -14.77 -4.06
CA ILE A 180 -15.97 -13.99 -4.77
C ILE A 180 -14.60 -14.64 -4.56
N LEU A 181 -13.88 -14.87 -5.65
CA LEU A 181 -12.52 -15.37 -5.65
C LEU A 181 -11.60 -14.27 -6.18
N MET A 182 -10.60 -13.89 -5.41
CA MET A 182 -9.65 -12.86 -5.82
C MET A 182 -8.23 -13.37 -5.73
N GLU A 183 -7.40 -12.92 -6.64
CA GLU A 183 -5.95 -13.07 -6.52
C GLU A 183 -5.26 -11.72 -6.68
N SER A 184 -4.13 -11.57 -6.03
CA SER A 184 -3.35 -10.36 -6.04
C SER A 184 -1.87 -10.64 -5.84
N GLU A 185 -1.02 -9.88 -6.52
CA GLU A 185 0.31 -9.64 -5.97
C GLU A 185 0.18 -8.82 -4.68
N PRO A 186 1.17 -8.90 -3.78
CA PRO A 186 1.15 -8.10 -2.58
C PRO A 186 1.16 -6.60 -2.92
N PRO A 187 0.11 -5.85 -2.56
CA PRO A 187 0.06 -4.41 -2.81
C PRO A 187 0.90 -3.64 -1.78
N ASN A 188 0.91 -2.32 -1.91
CA ASN A 188 1.43 -1.44 -0.86
C ASN A 188 0.48 -1.44 0.35
N GLU A 189 1.01 -1.15 1.54
CA GLU A 189 0.23 -1.22 2.78
C GLU A 189 -0.97 -0.24 2.86
N SER A 190 -0.95 0.82 2.05
CA SER A 190 -2.09 1.76 1.91
C SER A 190 -3.23 1.27 1.04
N HIS A 191 -3.03 0.19 0.31
CA HIS A 191 -3.99 -0.29 -0.66
C HIS A 191 -5.29 -0.74 0.02
N TRP A 192 -6.44 -0.62 -0.69
CA TRP A 192 -7.75 -1.01 -0.16
C TRP A 192 -7.82 -2.48 0.29
N ILE A 193 -7.06 -3.38 -0.36
CA ILE A 193 -6.95 -4.78 0.05
C ILE A 193 -6.44 -4.88 1.49
N GLU A 194 -5.33 -4.18 1.82
CA GLU A 194 -4.76 -4.21 3.17
C GLU A 194 -5.70 -3.58 4.20
N ARG A 195 -6.43 -2.52 3.82
CA ARG A 195 -7.41 -1.89 4.71
C ARG A 195 -8.60 -2.81 5.01
N LEU A 196 -9.17 -3.43 3.98
CA LEU A 196 -10.33 -4.32 4.14
C LEU A 196 -9.99 -5.65 4.83
N THR A 197 -8.74 -6.07 4.84
CA THR A 197 -8.30 -7.33 5.45
C THR A 197 -7.65 -7.16 6.83
N ASN A 198 -7.46 -5.93 7.30
CA ASN A 198 -6.87 -5.65 8.60
C ASN A 198 -7.95 -5.49 9.69
N PRO A 199 -8.09 -6.46 10.63
CA PRO A 199 -9.14 -6.41 11.66
C PRO A 199 -8.97 -5.26 12.68
N ALA A 200 -7.87 -4.52 12.65
CA ALA A 200 -7.65 -3.36 13.51
C ALA A 200 -8.24 -2.06 12.93
N LEU A 201 -8.70 -2.06 11.66
CA LEU A 201 -9.24 -0.89 10.98
C LEU A 201 -10.78 -0.93 10.94
N GLU A 202 -11.39 0.25 10.90
CA GLU A 202 -12.85 0.41 10.82
C GLU A 202 -13.42 -0.15 9.51
N GLU A 203 -12.63 -0.10 8.43
CA GLU A 203 -13.03 -0.58 7.10
C GLU A 203 -12.98 -2.11 6.95
N TYR A 204 -12.52 -2.84 7.98
CA TYR A 204 -12.38 -4.29 7.94
C TYR A 204 -13.65 -5.00 7.44
N ASP A 205 -13.49 -5.83 6.42
CA ASP A 205 -14.56 -6.66 5.86
C ASP A 205 -14.39 -8.11 6.34
N PRO A 206 -15.20 -8.58 7.31
CA PRO A 206 -15.07 -9.93 7.87
C PRO A 206 -15.48 -11.06 6.90
N ASP A 207 -16.06 -10.73 5.75
CA ASP A 207 -16.38 -11.70 4.70
C ASP A 207 -15.13 -12.07 3.88
N ILE A 208 -14.03 -11.29 3.96
CA ILE A 208 -12.79 -11.55 3.23
C ILE A 208 -11.88 -12.45 4.06
N GLU A 209 -11.66 -13.66 3.58
CA GLU A 209 -10.61 -14.54 4.06
C GLU A 209 -9.38 -14.37 3.16
N MET A 210 -8.30 -13.80 3.70
CA MET A 210 -7.07 -13.57 2.96
C MET A 210 -6.03 -14.64 3.33
N TRP A 211 -5.43 -15.26 2.31
CA TRP A 211 -4.28 -16.14 2.48
C TRP A 211 -3.03 -15.51 1.86
N GLU A 212 -1.97 -15.42 2.63
CA GLU A 212 -0.66 -14.99 2.14
C GLU A 212 0.12 -16.20 1.64
N LEU A 213 0.52 -16.19 0.38
CA LEU A 213 1.13 -17.31 -0.32
C LEU A 213 2.56 -16.99 -0.71
N SER A 214 3.48 -17.87 -0.33
CA SER A 214 4.85 -17.84 -0.83
C SER A 214 4.95 -18.55 -2.17
N THR A 215 5.84 -18.09 -3.04
CA THR A 215 6.19 -18.81 -4.29
C THR A 215 6.79 -20.19 -4.01
N TYR A 216 7.38 -20.39 -2.83
CA TYR A 216 7.89 -21.70 -2.42
C TYR A 216 6.81 -22.79 -2.32
N GLU A 217 5.54 -22.43 -2.14
CA GLU A 217 4.43 -23.40 -2.12
C GLU A 217 4.23 -24.07 -3.49
N ASN A 218 4.67 -23.40 -4.57
CA ASN A 218 4.63 -23.93 -5.94
C ASN A 218 6.01 -24.21 -6.53
N TRP A 219 7.07 -24.23 -5.69
CA TRP A 219 8.47 -24.25 -6.12
C TRP A 219 8.81 -25.36 -7.09
N ASN A 220 8.30 -26.56 -6.83
CA ASN A 220 8.60 -27.75 -7.64
C ASN A 220 8.01 -27.68 -9.06
N ASN A 221 6.97 -26.87 -9.28
CA ASN A 221 6.34 -26.68 -10.57
C ASN A 221 6.97 -25.55 -11.40
N LEU A 222 8.01 -24.88 -10.84
CA LEU A 222 8.67 -23.76 -11.51
C LEU A 222 9.99 -24.21 -12.16
N PRO A 223 10.31 -23.72 -13.38
CA PRO A 223 11.58 -23.98 -14.03
C PRO A 223 12.77 -23.56 -13.14
N GLU A 224 13.85 -24.35 -13.14
CA GLU A 224 15.04 -24.09 -12.33
C GLU A 224 15.63 -22.70 -12.56
N ALA A 225 15.79 -22.30 -13.84
CA ALA A 225 16.31 -20.97 -14.18
C ALA A 225 15.45 -19.83 -13.60
N TYR A 226 14.13 -20.02 -13.54
CA TYR A 226 13.22 -19.04 -12.93
C TYR A 226 13.36 -18.98 -11.41
N ARG A 227 13.51 -20.14 -10.75
CA ARG A 227 13.78 -20.22 -9.30
C ARG A 227 15.07 -19.49 -8.92
N VAL A 228 16.15 -19.74 -9.65
CA VAL A 228 17.44 -19.05 -9.47
C VAL A 228 17.28 -17.53 -9.65
N SER A 229 16.52 -17.11 -10.66
CA SER A 229 16.23 -15.68 -10.91
C SER A 229 15.53 -15.02 -9.71
N LEU A 230 14.52 -15.69 -9.12
CA LEU A 230 13.80 -15.18 -7.95
C LEU A 230 14.70 -15.07 -6.71
N GLU A 231 15.52 -16.10 -6.45
CA GLU A 231 16.42 -16.11 -5.29
C GLU A 231 17.60 -15.11 -5.42
N SER A 232 17.96 -14.73 -6.65
CA SER A 232 19.01 -13.73 -6.90
C SER A 232 18.52 -12.28 -6.81
N MET A 233 17.22 -12.04 -6.68
CA MET A 233 16.66 -10.70 -6.55
C MET A 233 17.12 -10.00 -5.26
N PRO A 234 17.16 -8.66 -5.23
CA PRO A 234 17.34 -7.90 -3.98
C PRO A 234 16.28 -8.29 -2.92
N LYS A 235 16.63 -8.23 -1.65
CA LYS A 235 15.76 -8.69 -0.54
C LYS A 235 14.36 -8.07 -0.54
N ALA A 236 14.22 -6.77 -0.87
CA ALA A 236 12.91 -6.12 -0.97
C ALA A 236 12.03 -6.76 -2.06
N TRP A 237 12.64 -7.13 -3.20
CA TRP A 237 11.98 -7.84 -4.29
C TRP A 237 11.61 -9.28 -3.90
N GLN A 238 12.54 -10.00 -3.22
CA GLN A 238 12.24 -11.32 -2.67
C GLN A 238 11.07 -11.27 -1.68
N ARG A 239 11.02 -10.25 -0.80
CA ARG A 239 9.92 -10.07 0.16
C ARG A 239 8.57 -10.06 -0.55
N LYS A 240 8.44 -9.30 -1.62
CA LYS A 240 7.20 -9.16 -2.39
C LYS A 240 6.95 -10.37 -3.29
N TYR A 241 7.90 -10.65 -4.19
CA TYR A 241 7.69 -11.60 -5.29
C TYR A 241 7.94 -13.06 -4.91
N LEU A 242 8.76 -13.32 -3.90
CA LEU A 242 9.07 -14.68 -3.45
C LEU A 242 8.27 -15.06 -2.19
N TYR A 243 8.23 -14.18 -1.19
CA TYR A 243 7.54 -14.46 0.08
C TYR A 243 6.09 -13.97 0.13
N GLY A 244 5.59 -13.28 -0.88
CA GLY A 244 4.20 -12.82 -0.96
C GLY A 244 3.81 -11.78 0.09
N LYS A 245 4.78 -11.03 0.62
CA LYS A 245 4.55 -10.02 1.65
C LYS A 245 4.34 -8.65 1.04
N SER A 246 3.35 -7.92 1.55
CA SER A 246 3.15 -6.51 1.20
C SER A 246 4.37 -5.68 1.57
N GLY A 247 4.61 -4.63 0.82
CA GLY A 247 5.75 -3.76 0.98
C GLY A 247 6.10 -3.02 -0.30
N PHE A 248 6.90 -2.00 -0.14
CA PHE A 248 7.33 -1.16 -1.24
C PHE A 248 8.56 -1.75 -1.95
N ILE A 249 8.53 -1.78 -3.28
CA ILE A 249 9.72 -2.00 -4.10
C ILE A 249 10.17 -0.63 -4.59
N PRO A 250 11.39 -0.19 -4.24
CA PRO A 250 11.87 1.09 -4.70
C PRO A 250 12.08 1.06 -6.22
N ASP A 251 11.38 1.94 -6.93
CA ASP A 251 11.61 2.18 -8.36
C ASP A 251 12.81 3.13 -8.58
N GLY A 252 13.48 3.55 -7.50
CA GLY A 252 14.60 4.48 -7.54
C GLY A 252 15.60 4.26 -6.40
N ARG A 253 16.63 5.12 -6.38
CA ARG A 253 17.63 5.14 -5.31
C ARG A 253 17.00 5.68 -4.03
N PRO A 254 16.98 4.93 -2.90
CA PRO A 254 16.44 5.40 -1.63
C PRO A 254 17.05 6.73 -1.21
N PHE A 255 16.24 7.62 -0.65
CA PHE A 255 16.76 8.91 -0.16
C PHE A 255 17.68 8.71 1.05
N TYR A 256 17.35 7.76 1.93
CA TYR A 256 18.13 7.38 3.10
C TYR A 256 18.82 6.02 2.92
N GLU A 257 19.90 5.98 2.14
CA GLU A 257 20.62 4.76 1.79
C GLU A 257 21.27 4.03 2.99
N GLY A 258 21.45 4.73 4.12
CA GLY A 258 22.02 4.18 5.35
C GLY A 258 21.04 3.32 6.16
N PHE A 259 19.74 3.38 5.89
CA PHE A 259 18.75 2.60 6.63
C PHE A 259 18.83 1.10 6.30
N ARG A 260 18.77 0.26 7.32
CA ARG A 260 18.75 -1.20 7.20
C ARG A 260 17.76 -1.76 8.22
N GLU A 261 16.80 -2.54 7.75
CA GLU A 261 15.75 -3.12 8.61
C GLU A 261 16.39 -3.98 9.74
N GLU A 262 17.40 -4.78 9.42
CA GLU A 262 18.01 -5.73 10.33
C GLU A 262 18.70 -5.10 11.55
N ILE A 263 19.08 -3.83 11.45
CA ILE A 263 19.81 -3.14 12.55
C ILE A 263 19.07 -1.93 13.12
N HIS A 264 18.14 -1.34 12.35
CA HIS A 264 17.43 -0.13 12.79
C HIS A 264 16.01 -0.44 13.31
N VAL A 265 15.43 -1.61 12.98
CA VAL A 265 14.07 -1.96 13.36
C VAL A 265 14.06 -2.96 14.52
N GLY A 266 13.15 -2.76 15.46
CA GLY A 266 13.00 -3.66 16.60
C GLY A 266 11.70 -3.43 17.37
N ASP A 267 11.55 -4.14 18.49
CA ASP A 267 10.48 -3.90 19.46
C ASP A 267 10.95 -2.90 20.52
N PHE A 268 10.29 -1.75 20.61
CA PHE A 268 10.66 -0.72 21.55
C PHE A 268 9.47 -0.29 22.42
N THR A 269 9.74 -0.12 23.71
CA THR A 269 8.78 0.43 24.67
C THR A 269 9.21 1.85 25.08
N TYR A 270 8.25 2.74 25.30
CA TYR A 270 8.57 4.08 25.78
C TYR A 270 8.90 4.09 27.28
N ASN A 271 9.77 5.01 27.67
CA ASN A 271 10.10 5.25 29.08
C ASN A 271 9.13 6.29 29.66
N THR A 272 8.36 5.88 30.65
CA THR A 272 7.34 6.73 31.31
C THR A 272 7.90 7.90 32.10
N SER A 273 9.22 7.97 32.31
CA SER A 273 9.91 9.08 32.98
C SER A 273 10.50 10.10 31.99
N LYS A 274 10.41 9.87 30.70
CA LYS A 274 10.98 10.73 29.66
C LYS A 274 9.89 11.45 28.86
N VAL A 275 10.22 12.69 28.46
CA VAL A 275 9.36 13.48 27.57
C VAL A 275 9.11 12.74 26.27
N MET A 276 7.87 12.71 25.82
CA MET A 276 7.46 12.21 24.53
C MET A 276 7.47 13.33 23.50
N ILE A 277 7.71 12.98 22.25
CA ILE A 277 7.76 13.92 21.15
C ILE A 277 6.74 13.45 20.10
N GLY A 278 5.83 14.35 19.71
CA GLY A 278 4.92 14.15 18.60
C GLY A 278 5.35 15.02 17.42
N SER A 279 5.21 14.55 16.18
CA SER A 279 5.53 15.36 15.02
C SER A 279 4.47 15.22 13.93
N PHE A 280 4.12 16.36 13.33
CA PHE A 280 3.06 16.50 12.34
C PHE A 280 3.64 16.78 10.97
N ASP A 281 3.13 16.11 9.95
CA ASP A 281 3.13 16.58 8.57
C ASP A 281 1.70 16.83 8.12
N PHE A 282 1.44 18.00 7.53
CA PHE A 282 0.09 18.47 7.25
C PHE A 282 -0.30 18.18 5.79
N GLY A 283 -1.51 17.77 5.58
CA GLY A 283 -2.13 17.54 4.29
C GLY A 283 -3.60 17.18 4.49
N PHE A 284 -4.37 17.11 3.42
CA PHE A 284 -5.74 16.62 3.46
C PHE A 284 -5.81 15.13 3.12
N HIS A 285 -5.05 14.71 2.12
CA HIS A 285 -5.11 13.33 1.64
C HIS A 285 -4.47 12.36 2.64
N HIS A 286 -3.24 12.65 3.06
CA HIS A 286 -2.47 11.77 3.96
C HIS A 286 -1.72 12.56 5.03
N PRO A 287 -2.43 13.25 5.96
CA PRO A 287 -1.74 13.86 7.09
C PRO A 287 -1.08 12.79 7.95
N ALA A 288 0.15 13.06 8.40
CA ALA A 288 0.93 12.10 9.16
C ALA A 288 1.28 12.63 10.55
N PHE A 289 1.35 11.71 11.51
CA PHE A 289 1.80 11.98 12.86
C PHE A 289 2.73 10.85 13.33
N THR A 290 3.86 11.22 13.92
CA THR A 290 4.84 10.26 14.43
C THR A 290 5.15 10.52 15.89
N VAL A 291 5.43 9.45 16.64
CA VAL A 291 5.74 9.49 18.07
C VAL A 291 7.18 9.07 18.30
N HIS A 292 7.90 9.87 19.10
CA HIS A 292 9.32 9.67 19.33
C HIS A 292 9.69 9.82 20.80
N GLN A 293 10.88 9.28 21.12
CA GLN A 293 11.54 9.50 22.39
C GLN A 293 13.06 9.48 22.21
N VAL A 294 13.79 10.23 23.03
CA VAL A 294 15.26 10.21 23.07
C VAL A 294 15.71 9.75 24.43
N ASP A 295 16.60 8.75 24.49
CA ASP A 295 17.16 8.25 25.74
C ASP A 295 18.34 9.09 26.27
N ASP A 296 18.87 8.76 27.46
CA ASP A 296 19.99 9.46 28.10
C ASP A 296 21.31 9.33 27.33
N MET A 297 21.43 8.33 26.45
CA MET A 297 22.58 8.15 25.58
C MET A 297 22.45 8.94 24.25
N GLY A 298 21.31 9.61 24.03
CA GLY A 298 21.03 10.34 22.78
C GLY A 298 20.61 9.44 21.64
N ARG A 299 20.16 8.18 21.91
CA ARG A 299 19.49 7.37 20.92
C ARG A 299 18.07 7.87 20.73
N TRP A 300 17.67 7.93 19.49
CA TRP A 300 16.37 8.41 19.05
C TRP A 300 15.51 7.24 18.58
N TYR A 301 14.38 7.06 19.21
CA TYR A 301 13.40 6.03 18.91
C TYR A 301 12.20 6.64 18.22
N VAL A 302 11.79 6.09 17.11
CA VAL A 302 10.47 6.31 16.49
C VAL A 302 9.57 5.17 16.96
N LEU A 303 8.60 5.46 17.81
CA LEU A 303 7.84 4.47 18.57
C LEU A 303 6.48 4.13 17.95
N ALA A 304 5.92 5.05 17.17
CA ALA A 304 4.64 4.86 16.52
C ALA A 304 4.43 5.87 15.40
N GLU A 305 3.55 5.51 14.48
CA GLU A 305 3.06 6.37 13.42
C GLU A 305 1.54 6.31 13.33
N LEU A 306 0.93 7.36 12.83
CA LEU A 306 -0.48 7.44 12.47
C LEU A 306 -0.58 8.25 11.18
N MET A 307 -1.27 7.70 10.19
CA MET A 307 -1.57 8.40 8.93
C MET A 307 -3.08 8.52 8.77
N GLY A 308 -3.55 9.72 8.42
CA GLY A 308 -4.93 9.96 8.04
C GLY A 308 -5.17 9.66 6.55
N ASN A 309 -6.42 9.51 6.19
CA ASN A 309 -6.84 9.36 4.79
C ASN A 309 -8.03 10.28 4.53
N GLU A 310 -7.87 11.25 3.61
CA GLU A 310 -8.89 12.24 3.23
C GLU A 310 -9.60 12.87 4.44
N ILE A 311 -8.82 13.31 5.41
CA ILE A 311 -9.31 13.79 6.70
C ILE A 311 -8.90 15.25 6.95
N THR A 312 -9.81 16.04 7.53
CA THR A 312 -9.49 17.40 7.95
C THR A 312 -8.57 17.38 9.18
N ILE A 313 -7.72 18.41 9.31
CA ILE A 313 -6.76 18.51 10.44
C ILE A 313 -7.48 18.51 11.80
N ASP A 314 -8.67 19.08 11.90
CA ASP A 314 -9.49 19.08 13.11
C ASP A 314 -9.81 17.65 13.57
N LYS A 315 -10.36 16.83 12.68
CA LYS A 315 -10.67 15.42 12.95
C LYS A 315 -9.42 14.57 13.16
N PHE A 316 -8.35 14.85 12.42
CA PHE A 316 -7.08 14.15 12.59
C PHE A 316 -6.48 14.42 13.98
N CYS A 317 -6.57 15.65 14.51
CA CYS A 317 -6.17 15.95 15.88
C CYS A 317 -6.97 15.13 16.91
N ASP A 318 -8.26 14.88 16.68
CA ASP A 318 -9.07 14.05 17.58
C ASP A 318 -8.66 12.57 17.51
N GLN A 319 -8.35 12.06 16.30
CA GLN A 319 -7.78 10.72 16.15
C GLN A 319 -6.43 10.59 16.87
N ILE A 320 -5.55 11.59 16.74
CA ILE A 320 -4.26 11.61 17.42
C ILE A 320 -4.46 11.55 18.96
N LYS A 321 -5.38 12.33 19.53
CA LYS A 321 -5.66 12.27 20.97
C LYS A 321 -6.08 10.88 21.42
N THR A 322 -6.99 10.26 20.67
CA THR A 322 -7.46 8.89 20.96
C THR A 322 -6.29 7.91 20.89
N PHE A 323 -5.50 7.99 19.84
CA PHE A 323 -4.32 7.16 19.62
C PHE A 323 -3.29 7.30 20.77
N LEU A 324 -2.97 8.56 21.17
CA LEU A 324 -2.02 8.83 22.25
C LEU A 324 -2.52 8.30 23.59
N ASN A 325 -3.79 8.50 23.91
CA ASN A 325 -4.39 8.02 25.14
C ASN A 325 -4.42 6.49 25.24
N MET A 326 -4.64 5.82 24.12
CA MET A 326 -4.66 4.34 24.07
C MET A 326 -3.25 3.75 24.16
N ARG A 327 -2.30 4.31 23.42
CA ARG A 327 -0.97 3.70 23.25
C ARG A 327 0.08 4.21 24.22
N PHE A 328 -0.07 5.45 24.72
CA PHE A 328 0.89 6.13 25.60
C PHE A 328 0.23 6.74 26.85
N PRO A 329 -0.62 6.00 27.59
CA PRO A 329 -1.43 6.56 28.68
C PRO A 329 -0.61 7.11 29.86
N ALA A 330 0.62 6.61 30.04
CA ALA A 330 1.52 7.02 31.13
C ALA A 330 2.61 8.00 30.68
N ALA A 331 2.43 8.67 29.53
CA ALA A 331 3.38 9.67 29.05
C ALA A 331 3.39 10.90 29.98
N PRO A 332 4.56 11.36 30.49
CA PRO A 332 4.61 12.41 31.51
C PRO A 332 4.35 13.81 30.94
N SER A 333 4.80 14.04 29.71
CA SER A 333 4.63 15.31 28.98
C SER A 333 4.96 15.14 27.50
N TRP A 334 4.53 16.12 26.69
CA TRP A 334 4.68 16.11 25.26
C TRP A 334 5.30 17.40 24.71
N ILE A 335 6.16 17.27 23.72
CA ILE A 335 6.63 18.35 22.86
C ILE A 335 6.19 18.02 21.43
N TYR A 336 5.68 19.03 20.72
CA TYR A 336 5.18 18.82 19.36
C TYR A 336 5.98 19.61 18.34
N TYR A 337 6.35 18.95 17.26
CA TYR A 337 7.03 19.53 16.10
C TYR A 337 6.19 19.40 14.84
N GLY A 338 6.50 20.16 13.80
CA GLY A 338 5.77 20.06 12.55
C GLY A 338 6.32 20.93 11.43
N ASP A 339 5.66 20.86 10.28
CA ASP A 339 6.00 21.63 9.10
C ASP A 339 5.83 23.13 9.36
N PRO A 340 6.82 23.96 9.02
CA PRO A 340 6.69 25.43 9.00
C PRO A 340 5.53 25.96 8.15
N ALA A 341 5.11 25.23 7.12
CA ALA A 341 3.95 25.60 6.30
C ALA A 341 2.62 25.62 7.06
N CYS A 342 2.55 25.02 8.26
CA CYS A 342 1.33 24.99 9.09
C CYS A 342 0.82 26.40 9.47
N ALA A 343 1.69 27.40 9.48
CA ALA A 343 1.34 28.80 9.77
C ALA A 343 0.81 29.57 8.57
N GLN A 344 0.86 29.00 7.37
CA GLN A 344 0.36 29.66 6.16
C GLN A 344 -1.16 29.60 6.12
N HIS A 345 -1.79 30.74 5.75
CA HIS A 345 -3.22 30.80 5.51
C HIS A 345 -3.56 30.03 4.22
N ASN A 346 -4.61 29.23 4.30
CA ASN A 346 -5.21 28.60 3.12
C ASN A 346 -6.51 29.37 2.79
N ASP A 347 -6.71 29.77 1.54
CA ASP A 347 -7.89 30.54 1.08
C ASP A 347 -9.22 29.85 1.35
N LYS A 348 -9.20 28.57 1.74
CA LYS A 348 -10.39 27.75 2.03
C LYS A 348 -10.73 27.64 3.52
N SER A 349 -9.93 28.19 4.42
CA SER A 349 -10.13 28.07 5.88
C SER A 349 -9.84 29.37 6.59
N GLU A 350 -10.74 29.81 7.48
CA GLU A 350 -10.54 30.98 8.35
C GLU A 350 -9.39 30.81 9.33
N LYS A 351 -9.03 29.56 9.70
CA LYS A 351 -7.94 29.24 10.62
C LYS A 351 -6.85 28.47 9.91
N THR A 352 -5.59 28.78 10.27
CA THR A 352 -4.44 28.00 9.83
C THR A 352 -4.41 26.62 10.51
N SER A 353 -3.72 25.64 9.92
CA SER A 353 -3.51 24.32 10.54
C SER A 353 -2.88 24.45 11.93
N TRP A 354 -1.95 25.40 12.10
CA TRP A 354 -1.33 25.71 13.40
C TRP A 354 -2.35 26.17 14.45
N GLN A 355 -3.27 27.07 14.09
CA GLN A 355 -4.33 27.55 14.99
C GLN A 355 -5.26 26.42 15.42
N ILE A 356 -5.68 25.57 14.47
CA ILE A 356 -6.53 24.42 14.74
C ILE A 356 -5.84 23.46 15.72
N CYS A 357 -4.58 23.13 15.48
CA CYS A 357 -3.80 22.27 16.37
C CYS A 357 -3.66 22.87 17.76
N LYS A 358 -3.40 24.18 17.85
CA LYS A 358 -3.31 24.90 19.13
C LYS A 358 -4.63 24.86 19.91
N ASP A 359 -5.76 25.10 19.25
CA ASP A 359 -7.09 25.02 19.86
C ASP A 359 -7.38 23.58 20.35
N LYS A 360 -6.82 22.57 19.70
CA LYS A 360 -6.86 21.16 20.11
C LYS A 360 -5.80 20.80 21.17
N GLY A 361 -4.99 21.75 21.64
CA GLY A 361 -4.00 21.55 22.71
C GLY A 361 -2.62 21.08 22.22
N PHE A 362 -2.36 21.09 20.91
CA PHE A 362 -1.05 20.79 20.33
C PHE A 362 -0.27 22.07 20.05
N ASN A 363 0.68 22.40 20.91
CA ASN A 363 1.56 23.56 20.73
C ASN A 363 2.75 23.16 19.85
N ILE A 364 2.65 23.40 18.56
CA ILE A 364 3.61 22.93 17.57
C ILE A 364 4.76 23.93 17.39
N ILE A 365 5.99 23.44 17.48
CA ILE A 365 7.23 24.17 17.22
C ILE A 365 7.72 23.80 15.83
N CYS A 366 8.03 24.80 15.00
CA CYS A 366 8.49 24.62 13.63
C CYS A 366 9.81 25.31 13.38
N ARG A 367 10.71 24.69 12.61
CA ARG A 367 11.94 25.27 12.12
C ARG A 367 12.08 25.05 10.62
N GLN A 368 12.45 26.10 9.89
CA GLN A 368 12.74 25.99 8.46
C GLN A 368 14.04 25.21 8.22
N SER A 369 14.05 24.43 7.14
CA SER A 369 15.18 23.60 6.76
C SER A 369 15.19 23.32 5.26
N THR A 370 16.35 22.94 4.75
CA THR A 370 16.54 22.41 3.40
C THR A 370 16.53 20.87 3.45
N TYR A 371 16.17 20.21 2.35
CA TYR A 371 16.27 18.75 2.24
C TYR A 371 17.67 18.22 2.53
N ARG A 372 18.71 18.93 2.08
CA ARG A 372 20.09 18.58 2.37
C ARG A 372 20.37 18.50 3.87
N LEU A 373 19.95 19.51 4.65
CA LEU A 373 20.16 19.52 6.10
C LEU A 373 19.36 18.39 6.79
N ARG A 374 18.13 18.14 6.35
CA ARG A 374 17.32 17.01 6.86
C ARG A 374 18.03 15.69 6.65
N LYS A 375 18.53 15.47 5.41
CA LYS A 375 19.29 14.28 5.05
C LYS A 375 20.54 14.11 5.89
N GLU A 376 21.36 15.15 6.03
CA GLU A 376 22.61 15.13 6.82
C GLU A 376 22.33 14.73 8.29
N LEU A 377 21.26 15.24 8.90
CA LEU A 377 20.90 14.93 10.28
C LEU A 377 20.44 13.48 10.46
N ILE A 378 19.60 12.99 9.57
CA ILE A 378 19.09 11.61 9.64
C ILE A 378 20.19 10.61 9.28
N ASP A 379 20.94 10.80 8.21
CA ASP A 379 22.08 9.94 7.84
C ASP A 379 23.11 9.86 8.96
N GLY A 380 23.36 11.00 9.63
CA GLY A 380 24.22 11.04 10.81
C GLY A 380 23.70 10.18 11.98
N LYS A 381 22.39 10.11 12.16
CA LYS A 381 21.75 9.27 13.20
C LYS A 381 21.70 7.79 12.82
N LEU A 382 21.49 7.49 11.55
CA LEU A 382 21.48 6.13 11.03
C LEU A 382 22.89 5.50 11.09
N SER A 383 23.94 6.26 10.72
CA SER A 383 25.31 5.75 10.67
C SER A 383 26.02 5.73 12.02
N LYS A 384 25.64 6.61 12.96
CA LYS A 384 26.29 6.70 14.27
C LYS A 384 25.89 5.55 15.16
N MET A 385 26.89 4.87 15.74
CA MET A 385 26.69 3.73 16.65
C MET A 385 27.04 4.11 18.08
N ILE A 386 26.24 3.65 19.05
CA ILE A 386 26.51 3.74 20.48
C ILE A 386 26.32 2.34 21.09
N ASN A 387 27.36 1.78 21.69
CA ASN A 387 27.36 0.43 22.27
C ASN A 387 26.82 -0.62 21.29
N GLY A 388 27.31 -0.60 20.04
CA GLY A 388 26.94 -1.58 19.00
C GLY A 388 25.53 -1.43 18.41
N LYS A 389 24.78 -0.37 18.78
CA LYS A 389 23.45 -0.08 18.21
C LYS A 389 23.42 1.28 17.55
N PRO A 390 22.68 1.46 16.43
CA PRO A 390 22.53 2.75 15.79
C PRO A 390 21.84 3.77 16.69
N THR A 391 22.05 5.06 16.43
CA THR A 391 21.44 6.12 17.24
C THR A 391 20.05 6.52 16.77
N MET A 392 19.56 6.00 15.65
CA MET A 392 18.16 6.07 15.23
C MET A 392 17.59 4.65 15.14
N LEU A 393 16.49 4.42 15.82
CA LEU A 393 15.81 3.14 15.92
C LEU A 393 14.31 3.32 15.65
N VAL A 394 13.71 2.40 14.93
CA VAL A 394 12.29 2.46 14.51
C VAL A 394 11.57 1.23 15.03
N ASP A 395 10.44 1.46 15.69
CA ASP A 395 9.59 0.36 16.15
C ASP A 395 8.98 -0.38 14.96
N LYS A 396 8.91 -1.71 15.03
CA LYS A 396 8.39 -2.56 13.96
C LYS A 396 6.93 -2.27 13.58
N SER A 397 6.19 -1.56 14.42
CA SER A 397 4.81 -1.13 14.13
C SER A 397 4.74 0.07 13.18
N CYS A 398 5.86 0.79 12.96
CA CYS A 398 5.96 1.93 12.04
C CYS A 398 6.17 1.43 10.60
N ARG A 399 5.20 0.75 10.02
CA ARG A 399 5.32 0.06 8.72
C ARG A 399 5.49 1.01 7.56
N ILE A 400 4.71 2.10 7.52
CA ILE A 400 4.77 3.09 6.45
C ILE A 400 6.12 3.79 6.46
N LEU A 401 6.62 4.17 7.63
CA LEU A 401 7.94 4.77 7.78
C LEU A 401 9.05 3.80 7.34
N ILE A 402 8.99 2.54 7.76
CA ILE A 402 9.98 1.52 7.39
C ILE A 402 10.03 1.38 5.88
N ASP A 403 8.89 1.22 5.22
CA ASP A 403 8.81 1.11 3.75
C ASP A 403 9.29 2.41 3.07
N GLY A 404 8.95 3.57 3.63
CA GLY A 404 9.46 4.87 3.18
C GLY A 404 10.98 4.95 3.24
N LEU A 405 11.59 4.56 4.36
CA LEU A 405 13.06 4.59 4.54
C LEU A 405 13.78 3.51 3.73
N LEU A 406 13.15 2.38 3.43
CA LEU A 406 13.68 1.33 2.56
C LEU A 406 13.69 1.73 1.08
N GLY A 407 12.93 2.76 0.69
CA GLY A 407 12.95 3.28 -0.67
C GLY A 407 11.61 3.81 -1.20
N GLY A 408 10.53 3.81 -0.39
CA GLY A 408 9.31 4.54 -0.73
C GLY A 408 9.57 6.04 -0.89
N TYR A 409 10.43 6.57 -0.05
CA TYR A 409 10.97 7.92 -0.18
C TYR A 409 12.32 7.86 -0.89
N HIS A 410 12.33 8.21 -2.18
CA HIS A 410 13.46 8.00 -3.09
C HIS A 410 13.76 9.24 -3.92
N TYR A 411 14.92 9.21 -4.59
CA TYR A 411 15.23 10.22 -5.60
C TYR A 411 14.41 9.99 -6.88
N PRO A 412 14.05 11.06 -7.61
CA PRO A 412 13.35 10.93 -8.87
C PRO A 412 14.19 10.12 -9.88
N GLU A 413 13.52 9.30 -10.70
CA GLU A 413 14.18 8.56 -11.76
C GLU A 413 14.79 9.49 -12.81
N ARG A 414 16.00 9.15 -13.27
CA ARG A 414 16.64 9.83 -14.40
C ARG A 414 16.11 9.28 -15.70
N LYS A 415 15.39 10.09 -16.46
CA LYS A 415 15.03 9.72 -17.84
C LYS A 415 16.26 9.85 -18.74
N PRO A 416 16.51 8.89 -19.67
CA PRO A 416 17.59 9.01 -20.66
C PRO A 416 17.47 10.33 -21.43
N GLY A 417 18.55 11.15 -21.44
CA GLY A 417 18.59 12.44 -22.16
C GLY A 417 18.21 13.68 -21.34
N GLN A 418 17.88 13.58 -20.05
CA GLN A 418 17.70 14.75 -19.19
C GLN A 418 19.06 15.37 -18.83
N ALA A 419 19.17 16.69 -18.99
CA ALA A 419 20.36 17.44 -18.63
C ALA A 419 20.60 17.46 -17.12
N ASN A 420 21.87 17.59 -16.69
CA ASN A 420 22.31 17.57 -15.28
C ASN A 420 21.79 18.74 -14.40
N ASN A 421 20.88 19.56 -14.89
CA ASN A 421 20.41 20.77 -14.21
C ASN A 421 19.10 20.60 -13.43
N ASP A 422 18.48 19.44 -13.47
CA ASP A 422 17.27 19.20 -12.70
C ASP A 422 17.63 18.81 -11.26
N ASN A 423 16.87 19.34 -10.30
CA ASN A 423 17.08 19.21 -8.84
C ASN A 423 16.98 17.74 -8.37
N PHE A 424 17.99 16.93 -8.67
CA PHE A 424 18.12 15.55 -8.16
C PHE A 424 18.51 15.50 -6.66
N GLU A 425 18.61 16.63 -6.00
CA GLU A 425 18.86 16.72 -4.55
C GLU A 425 17.55 16.69 -3.73
N VAL A 426 16.39 16.76 -4.39
CA VAL A 426 15.07 16.76 -3.78
C VAL A 426 14.44 15.38 -3.98
N PRO A 427 13.87 14.77 -2.94
CA PRO A 427 13.19 13.47 -3.08
C PRO A 427 11.94 13.58 -3.97
N PHE A 428 11.57 12.48 -4.58
CA PHE A 428 10.31 12.36 -5.32
C PHE A 428 9.14 12.47 -4.34
N ARG A 429 8.14 13.26 -4.72
CA ARG A 429 6.91 13.42 -3.94
C ARG A 429 5.87 12.44 -4.44
N ASP A 430 5.72 11.34 -3.72
CA ASP A 430 4.75 10.29 -4.03
C ASP A 430 3.36 10.56 -3.46
N GLY A 431 3.23 11.57 -2.59
CA GLY A 431 1.98 11.91 -1.90
C GLY A 431 1.57 10.93 -0.80
N TYR A 432 2.44 10.01 -0.42
CA TYR A 432 2.16 9.01 0.61
C TYR A 432 3.30 8.83 1.62
N TYR A 433 4.41 8.18 1.22
CA TYR A 433 5.56 7.92 2.11
C TYR A 433 6.25 9.21 2.56
N GLU A 434 6.26 10.23 1.70
CA GLU A 434 6.85 11.51 2.02
C GLU A 434 6.28 12.13 3.31
N HIS A 435 4.99 11.94 3.59
CA HIS A 435 4.34 12.57 4.74
C HIS A 435 4.85 12.03 6.07
N VAL A 436 4.97 10.72 6.22
CA VAL A 436 5.50 10.10 7.44
C VAL A 436 6.98 10.39 7.61
N VAL A 437 7.76 10.33 6.51
CA VAL A 437 9.20 10.64 6.54
C VAL A 437 9.43 12.11 6.88
N ASN A 438 8.67 13.05 6.30
CA ASN A 438 8.74 14.47 6.63
C ASN A 438 8.45 14.72 8.12
N ALA A 439 7.44 14.05 8.71
CA ALA A 439 7.15 14.17 10.13
C ALA A 439 8.38 13.77 10.99
N VAL A 440 9.11 12.72 10.60
CA VAL A 440 10.37 12.32 11.24
C VAL A 440 11.47 13.37 11.01
N GLU A 441 11.60 13.91 9.81
CA GLU A 441 12.56 14.96 9.46
C GLU A 441 12.38 16.22 10.32
N TYR A 442 11.13 16.62 10.63
CA TYR A 442 10.87 17.77 11.49
C TYR A 442 11.35 17.55 12.93
N VAL A 443 11.32 16.33 13.44
CA VAL A 443 11.96 16.01 14.73
C VAL A 443 13.47 16.18 14.62
N ALA A 444 14.09 15.64 13.58
CA ALA A 444 15.54 15.74 13.37
C ALA A 444 16.00 17.22 13.37
N ILE A 445 15.30 18.08 12.65
CA ILE A 445 15.60 19.52 12.54
C ILE A 445 15.44 20.25 13.89
N ASN A 446 14.37 19.95 14.61
CA ASN A 446 14.09 20.66 15.86
C ASN A 446 14.98 20.20 17.01
N MET A 447 15.35 18.92 17.05
CA MET A 447 16.12 18.33 18.13
C MET A 447 17.63 18.35 17.91
N PHE A 448 18.09 18.13 16.67
CA PHE A 448 19.51 17.81 16.41
C PHE A 448 20.23 18.86 15.57
N LYS A 449 19.53 19.84 15.00
CA LYS A 449 20.20 20.98 14.33
C LYS A 449 21.01 21.74 15.37
N PRO A 450 22.34 21.95 15.15
CA PRO A 450 23.14 22.80 16.02
C PRO A 450 22.50 24.18 16.18
N VAL A 451 22.45 24.68 17.40
CA VAL A 451 22.11 26.09 17.64
C VAL A 451 23.25 26.89 17.08
N GLU A 452 23.05 27.60 15.97
CA GLU A 452 23.99 28.58 15.52
C GLU A 452 24.17 29.58 16.67
N SER A 453 25.36 29.62 17.28
CA SER A 453 25.73 30.71 18.15
C SER A 453 25.54 31.99 17.34
N ARG A 454 24.63 32.87 17.74
CA ARG A 454 24.58 34.21 17.13
C ARG A 454 26.00 34.76 17.19
N PRO A 455 26.58 35.17 16.05
CA PRO A 455 27.86 35.86 16.10
C PRO A 455 27.67 37.00 17.12
N GLU A 456 28.54 37.08 18.13
CA GLU A 456 28.58 38.25 18.99
C GLU A 456 28.60 39.45 18.07
N VAL A 457 27.53 40.22 18.09
CA VAL A 457 27.51 41.50 17.37
C VAL A 457 28.56 42.32 18.09
N GLU A 458 29.78 42.31 17.54
CA GLU A 458 30.83 43.24 17.91
C GLU A 458 30.15 44.61 17.95
N LYS A 459 30.09 45.23 19.12
CA LYS A 459 29.55 46.58 19.31
C LYS A 459 30.38 47.50 18.43
N SER A 460 30.03 47.55 17.13
CA SER A 460 30.64 48.44 16.18
C SER A 460 30.41 49.86 16.70
N ARG A 461 31.53 50.49 16.98
CA ARG A 461 31.75 51.88 17.32
C ARG A 461 30.57 52.74 16.87
N ARG A 462 29.92 53.40 17.88
CA ARG A 462 29.01 54.53 17.65
C ARG A 462 29.64 55.49 16.67
N TYR A 463 29.16 55.59 15.45
CA TYR A 463 29.38 56.69 14.56
C TYR A 463 28.77 57.92 15.19
N GLN A 464 29.65 58.79 15.82
CA GLN A 464 29.29 60.13 16.20
C GLN A 464 29.09 60.93 14.92
N TYR A 465 27.88 61.18 14.52
CA TYR A 465 27.55 62.20 13.54
C TYR A 465 27.83 63.57 14.17
N ARG A 466 28.97 64.20 13.80
CA ARG A 466 29.24 65.64 14.00
C ARG A 466 28.23 66.38 13.13
N ARG A 467 27.28 67.10 13.76
CA ARG A 467 26.49 68.15 13.14
C ARG A 467 27.52 69.26 12.74
N GLN A 468 27.65 69.43 11.47
CA GLN A 468 28.28 70.69 10.93
C GLN A 468 27.10 71.69 10.79
N ASP A 469 27.14 72.71 11.67
CA ASP A 469 26.30 73.89 11.49
C ASP A 469 26.76 74.62 10.23
N LYS A 470 25.89 74.77 9.27
CA LYS A 470 26.04 75.74 8.19
C LYS A 470 25.10 76.91 8.45
N PRO A 471 25.55 78.18 8.33
CA PRO A 471 24.70 79.35 8.60
C PRO A 471 23.66 79.59 7.50
N MET A 472 22.53 80.05 7.96
CA MET A 472 21.45 80.59 7.08
C MET A 472 21.96 81.79 6.31
N ASN A 473 21.80 81.83 5.01
CA ASN A 473 21.74 83.02 4.23
C ASN A 473 20.38 83.11 3.52
N ALA A 474 19.71 84.19 3.84
CA ALA A 474 18.49 84.69 3.23
C ALA A 474 18.71 85.14 1.80
N GLY A 475 17.71 85.04 0.97
CA GLY A 475 17.69 85.83 -0.23
C GLY A 475 16.79 85.36 -1.35
N PHE A 476 15.57 85.93 -1.42
CA PHE A 476 14.83 86.41 -2.63
C PHE A 476 14.35 85.40 -3.69
N CYS A 477 13.08 85.29 -3.81
CA CYS A 477 12.05 85.96 -4.70
C CYS A 477 11.99 85.51 -6.16
N PHE A 478 10.73 85.24 -6.57
CA PHE A 478 10.08 85.32 -7.94
C PHE A 478 10.51 84.26 -9.00
N GLN A 479 9.64 83.52 -9.54
CA GLN A 479 8.30 83.56 -10.21
C GLN A 479 7.65 82.18 -10.22
#